data_c67a002e9517edc50267667df0517820
#
_entry.id   c67a002e9517edc50267667df0517820
#
_cell.length_a   1.000
_cell.length_b   1.000
_cell.length_c   1.000
_cell.angle_alpha   90.00
_cell.angle_beta   90.00
_cell.angle_gamma   90.00
#
_symmetry.space_group_name_H-M   'P 1'
#
loop_
_entity.id
_entity.type
_entity.pdbx_description
1 polymer ?
#
loop_
_entity_poly.entity_id
_entity_poly.type
_entity_poly.pdbx_seq_one_letter_code
_entity_poly.pdbx_strand_id
1 'polypeptide(L)' 'MKYQFFMVTARGYTHIKTMHADSLREACTAHIKAWHSRASSCAVVMRAPDGKRYSYNDSMGVVNG' A
#
# COMPACT_ATOMS: atom_id res chain seq x y z
N MET A 1 7.82 -8.69 -8.35
CA MET A 1 8.47 -8.10 -7.15
C MET A 1 7.50 -8.12 -5.99
N LYS A 2 8.02 -8.22 -4.79
CA LYS A 2 7.20 -8.44 -3.61
C LYS A 2 6.88 -7.11 -2.91
N TYR A 3 5.60 -6.84 -2.72
CA TYR A 3 5.12 -5.64 -2.03
C TYR A 3 4.33 -6.07 -0.80
N GLN A 4 4.49 -5.33 0.29
CA GLN A 4 3.84 -5.66 1.56
C GLN A 4 2.88 -4.53 1.94
N PHE A 5 1.70 -4.91 2.40
CA PHE A 5 0.67 -3.95 2.82
C PHE A 5 0.50 -4.03 4.32
N PHE A 6 0.41 -2.87 4.95
CA PHE A 6 0.30 -2.74 6.39
C PHE A 6 -0.86 -1.85 6.76
N MET A 7 -1.55 -2.24 7.79
CA MET A 7 -2.58 -1.43 8.41
C MET A 7 -1.93 -0.58 9.51
N VAL A 8 -2.22 0.73 9.53
CA VAL A 8 -1.68 1.64 10.54
C VAL A 8 -2.71 1.82 11.65
N THR A 9 -2.34 1.47 12.87
CA THR A 9 -3.20 1.59 14.04
C THR A 9 -2.45 2.32 15.15
N ALA A 10 -3.13 2.58 16.25
CA ALA A 10 -2.50 3.18 17.43
C ALA A 10 -1.34 2.35 17.98
N ARG A 11 -1.31 1.06 17.67
CA ARG A 11 -0.24 0.15 18.09
C ARG A 11 0.92 0.09 17.11
N GLY A 12 0.82 0.78 15.98
CA GLY A 12 1.83 0.75 14.93
C GLY A 12 1.35 0.07 13.67
N TYR A 13 2.26 -0.57 12.95
CA TYR A 13 1.97 -1.22 11.68
C TYR A 13 1.66 -2.70 11.88
N THR A 14 0.57 -3.15 11.26
CA THR A 14 0.18 -4.57 11.26
C THR A 14 0.17 -5.05 9.82
N HIS A 15 0.95 -6.08 9.50
CA HIS A 15 0.99 -6.66 8.17
C HIS A 15 -0.36 -7.30 7.84
N ILE A 16 -0.93 -6.95 6.68
CA ILE A 16 -2.23 -7.49 6.26
C ILE A 16 -2.12 -8.41 5.06
N LYS A 17 -1.20 -8.14 4.13
CA LYS A 17 -0.97 -9.06 3.02
C LYS A 17 0.33 -8.73 2.30
N THR A 18 0.82 -9.70 1.55
CA THR A 18 1.94 -9.56 0.63
C THR A 18 1.43 -9.89 -0.77
N MET A 19 1.82 -9.10 -1.76
CA MET A 19 1.47 -9.40 -3.14
C MET A 19 2.71 -9.30 -4.03
N HIS A 20 2.67 -10.02 -5.13
CA HIS A 20 3.66 -9.91 -6.19
C HIS A 20 3.08 -9.08 -7.32
N ALA A 21 3.83 -8.09 -7.78
CA ALA A 21 3.42 -7.23 -8.88
C ALA A 21 4.59 -7.09 -9.86
N ASP A 22 4.28 -6.93 -11.14
CA ASP A 22 5.29 -6.78 -12.18
C ASP A 22 5.83 -5.35 -12.24
N SER A 23 5.07 -4.39 -11.72
CA SER A 23 5.46 -2.99 -11.74
C SER A 23 4.99 -2.27 -10.49
N LEU A 24 5.63 -1.15 -10.20
CA LEU A 24 5.22 -0.27 -9.10
C LEU A 24 3.78 0.23 -9.31
N ARG A 25 3.43 0.59 -10.55
CA ARG A 25 2.10 1.08 -10.88
C ARG A 25 1.02 0.06 -10.54
N GLU A 26 1.27 -1.21 -10.87
CA GLU A 26 0.35 -2.29 -10.54
C GLU A 26 0.17 -2.43 -9.03
N ALA A 27 1.28 -2.37 -8.29
CA ALA A 27 1.24 -2.46 -6.84
C ALA A 27 0.50 -1.26 -6.22
N CYS A 28 0.72 -0.06 -6.75
CA CYS A 28 0.04 1.15 -6.27
C CYS A 28 -1.46 1.09 -6.54
N THR A 29 -1.87 0.55 -7.69
CA THR A 29 -3.28 0.35 -8.00
C THR A 29 -3.94 -0.58 -6.97
N ALA A 30 -3.27 -1.67 -6.63
CA ALA A 30 -3.77 -2.60 -5.61
C ALA A 30 -3.81 -1.94 -4.23
N HIS A 31 -2.81 -1.09 -3.92
CA HIS A 31 -2.75 -0.36 -2.66
C HIS A 31 -3.96 0.59 -2.52
N ILE A 32 -4.30 1.30 -3.58
CA ILE A 32 -5.45 2.21 -3.59
C ILE A 32 -6.75 1.43 -3.32
N LYS A 33 -6.91 0.28 -3.96
CA LYS A 33 -8.08 -0.58 -3.72
C LYS A 33 -8.14 -1.07 -2.28
N ALA A 34 -7.01 -1.48 -1.73
CA ALA A 34 -6.94 -1.91 -0.34
C ALA A 34 -7.28 -0.77 0.62
N TRP A 35 -6.82 0.43 0.33
CA TRP A 35 -7.16 1.62 1.10
C TRP A 35 -8.68 1.83 1.13
N HIS A 36 -9.33 1.82 -0.04
CA HIS A 36 -10.76 2.07 -0.12
C HIS A 36 -11.59 1.02 0.60
N SER A 37 -11.15 -0.23 0.58
CA SER A 37 -11.89 -1.29 1.27
C SER A 37 -11.77 -1.20 2.79
N ARG A 38 -10.79 -0.44 3.32
CA ARG A 38 -10.54 -0.32 4.76
C ARG A 38 -10.60 1.11 5.28
N ALA A 39 -10.97 2.06 4.43
CA ALA A 39 -10.86 3.49 4.75
C ALA A 39 -11.66 3.92 5.98
N SER A 40 -12.71 3.19 6.34
CA SER A 40 -13.53 3.53 7.51
C SER A 40 -12.87 3.16 8.83
N SER A 41 -11.82 2.33 8.82
CA SER A 41 -11.24 1.81 10.06
C SER A 41 -9.77 2.20 10.26
N CYS A 42 -8.97 2.26 9.22
CA CYS A 42 -7.55 2.57 9.36
C CYS A 42 -6.89 2.84 8.02
N ALA A 43 -5.74 3.52 8.07
CA ALA A 43 -4.92 3.76 6.90
C ALA A 43 -4.18 2.48 6.50
N VAL A 44 -3.91 2.35 5.21
CA VAL A 44 -3.11 1.26 4.65
C VAL A 44 -1.86 1.85 4.02
N VAL A 45 -0.70 1.30 4.37
CA VAL A 45 0.60 1.71 3.84
C VAL A 45 1.20 0.54 3.06
N MET A 46 1.86 0.84 1.95
CA MET A 46 2.54 -0.16 1.14
C MET A 46 4.04 0.00 1.27
N ARG A 47 4.74 -1.13 1.37
CA ARG A 47 6.21 -1.16 1.38
C ARG A 47 6.71 -1.87 0.14
N ALA A 48 7.55 -1.19 -0.64
CA ALA A 48 8.13 -1.73 -1.85
C ALA A 48 9.34 -2.63 -1.53
N PRO A 49 9.80 -3.43 -2.51
CA PRO A 49 10.96 -4.31 -2.31
C PRO A 49 12.24 -3.60 -1.90
N ASP A 50 12.40 -2.34 -2.28
CA ASP A 50 13.57 -1.54 -1.92
C ASP A 50 13.47 -0.93 -0.51
N GLY A 51 12.38 -1.21 0.21
CA GLY A 51 12.14 -0.69 1.54
C GLY A 51 11.40 0.64 1.59
N LYS A 52 11.15 1.25 0.44
CA LYS A 52 10.44 2.53 0.40
C LYS A 52 8.97 2.33 0.75
N ARG A 53 8.43 3.22 1.58
CA ARG A 53 7.03 3.19 1.97
C ARG A 53 6.22 4.16 1.11
N TYR A 54 4.99 3.76 0.80
CA TYR A 54 4.07 4.54 0.01
C TYR A 54 2.79 4.78 0.80
N SER A 55 2.43 6.07 0.95
CA SER A 55 1.13 6.45 1.47
C SER A 55 0.09 6.36 0.38
N TYR A 56 -1.18 6.57 0.74
CA TYR A 56 -2.25 6.64 -0.25
C TYR A 56 -1.95 7.71 -1.31
N ASN A 57 -1.54 8.90 -0.89
CA ASN A 57 -1.24 9.99 -1.81
C ASN A 57 -0.05 9.65 -2.72
N ASP A 58 0.96 8.98 -2.17
CA ASP A 58 2.11 8.56 -2.98
C ASP A 58 1.68 7.60 -4.08
N SER A 59 0.82 6.63 -3.75
CA SER A 59 0.32 5.67 -4.73
C SER A 59 -0.57 6.33 -5.76
N MET A 60 -1.40 7.29 -5.36
CA MET A 60 -2.21 8.05 -6.29
C MET A 60 -1.33 8.83 -7.28
N GLY A 61 -0.25 9.41 -6.80
CA GLY A 61 0.71 10.11 -7.65
C GLY A 61 1.34 9.20 -8.71
N VAL A 62 1.66 7.97 -8.34
CA VAL A 62 2.23 7.00 -9.27
C VAL A 62 1.22 6.59 -10.34
N VAL A 63 -0.03 6.34 -9.93
CA VAL A 63 -1.08 5.86 -10.84
C VAL A 63 -1.56 6.97 -11.78
N ASN A 64 -1.69 8.18 -11.27
CA ASN A 64 -2.22 9.33 -12.03
C ASN A 64 -1.13 10.17 -12.70
N GLY A 65 0.12 9.95 -12.31
CA GLY A 65 1.28 10.70 -12.84
C GLY A 65 1.90 10.02 -14.06
#